data_90490dad4e1095e042c5f7d06bcde755
#
_entry.id   90490dad4e1095e042c5f7d06bcde755
#
_cell.length_a   1.000
_cell.length_b   1.000
_cell.length_c   1.000
_cell.angle_alpha   90.00
_cell.angle_beta   90.00
_cell.angle_gamma   90.00
#
_symmetry.space_group_name_H-M   'P 1'
#
loop_
_entity.id
_entity.type
_entity.pdbx_description
1 polymer ?
#
loop_
_entity_poly.entity_id
_entity_poly.type
_entity_poly.pdbx_seq_one_letter_code
_entity_poly.pdbx_strand_id
1 'polypeptide(L)'
;MNPKKIILLILSLFNLKCEDKLDYKSKNQLIERTELNNTNPKIYLDENKVTVKCPEAKIGSKGIINGEEYTVINEEKLRDMISNGETVQFVCTSKINNMNSLIQNKEKFNQDISSWDTSNVTNMRRMFFYALNFNKSIELWDTSNVKDMRGMFTYAYSFNQDIGRCEVSNVNSMSSMFEYSESFNQNLSNWCVSKIKFEPEHFSVSSRLEKKNNPVWGTCPD
;
A
#
# COMPACT_ATOMS: atom_id res chain seq x y z
N MET A 1 -19.18 -8.99 32.54
CA MET A 1 -18.63 -7.97 33.45
C MET A 1 -19.00 -6.59 32.86
N ASN A 2 -19.64 -5.72 33.61
CA ASN A 2 -20.28 -4.50 33.10
C ASN A 2 -19.21 -3.46 32.71
N PRO A 3 -19.17 -2.91 31.47
CA PRO A 3 -18.16 -1.96 31.01
C PRO A 3 -18.07 -0.69 31.84
N LYS A 4 -19.13 -0.31 32.56
CA LYS A 4 -19.14 0.85 33.50
C LYS A 4 -18.22 0.67 34.71
N LYS A 5 -17.82 -0.55 35.09
CA LYS A 5 -16.91 -0.80 36.21
C LYS A 5 -15.43 -0.66 35.86
N ILE A 6 -15.07 -0.78 34.57
CA ILE A 6 -13.69 -0.63 34.11
C ILE A 6 -13.25 0.83 34.05
N ILE A 7 -14.18 1.73 33.74
CA ILE A 7 -13.90 3.18 33.67
C ILE A 7 -13.66 3.78 35.08
N LEU A 8 -14.29 3.23 36.13
CA LEU A 8 -14.11 3.73 37.48
C LEU A 8 -12.76 3.33 38.10
N LEU A 9 -12.14 2.25 37.67
CA LEU A 9 -10.85 1.78 38.20
C LEU A 9 -9.65 2.57 37.65
N ILE A 10 -9.79 3.19 36.48
CA ILE A 10 -8.73 4.01 35.84
C ILE A 10 -8.71 5.43 36.46
N LEU A 11 -9.83 5.91 36.97
CA LEU A 11 -9.94 7.23 37.55
C LEU A 11 -9.35 7.37 38.99
N SER A 12 -9.01 6.25 39.62
CA SER A 12 -8.44 6.26 41.00
C SER A 12 -6.91 6.39 41.05
N LEU A 13 -6.21 6.47 39.91
CA LEU A 13 -4.75 6.51 39.85
C LEU A 13 -4.14 7.88 39.50
N PHE A 14 -4.95 8.89 39.23
CA PHE A 14 -4.42 10.23 38.95
C PHE A 14 -5.13 11.29 39.81
N ASN A 15 -4.37 11.90 40.74
CA ASN A 15 -4.74 13.16 41.46
C ASN A 15 -4.65 14.32 40.44
N LEU A 16 -5.71 14.53 39.66
CA LEU A 16 -5.80 15.65 38.72
C LEU A 16 -6.33 16.90 39.39
N LYS A 17 -5.61 18.03 39.28
CA LYS A 17 -6.02 19.36 39.74
C LYS A 17 -7.19 19.90 38.91
N CYS A 18 -7.92 20.91 39.44
CA CYS A 18 -9.17 21.42 38.87
C CYS A 18 -9.04 22.03 37.44
N GLU A 19 -7.84 22.42 37.03
CA GLU A 19 -7.52 22.92 35.66
C GLU A 19 -7.56 21.85 34.60
N ASP A 20 -7.28 20.60 34.95
CA ASP A 20 -7.26 19.47 34.00
C ASP A 20 -8.65 18.99 33.58
N LYS A 21 -9.71 19.38 34.28
CA LYS A 21 -11.10 18.98 33.97
C LYS A 21 -11.66 19.64 32.69
N LEU A 22 -11.20 20.86 32.36
CA LEU A 22 -11.61 21.56 31.15
C LEU A 22 -10.95 20.96 29.92
N ASP A 23 -9.66 20.60 30.04
CA ASP A 23 -8.91 19.95 28.95
C ASP A 23 -9.39 18.52 28.70
N TYR A 24 -9.72 17.79 29.78
CA TYR A 24 -10.30 16.45 29.69
C TYR A 24 -11.66 16.42 28.97
N LYS A 25 -12.52 17.45 29.26
CA LYS A 25 -13.83 17.56 28.59
C LYS A 25 -13.68 17.91 27.10
N SER A 26 -12.71 18.76 26.77
CA SER A 26 -12.36 19.11 25.37
C SER A 26 -11.75 17.94 24.64
N LYS A 27 -10.84 17.17 25.27
CA LYS A 27 -10.27 15.96 24.71
C LYS A 27 -11.30 14.85 24.51
N ASN A 28 -12.21 14.64 25.46
CA ASN A 28 -13.31 13.67 25.28
C ASN A 28 -14.30 14.11 24.22
N GLN A 29 -14.62 15.41 24.10
CA GLN A 29 -15.43 15.90 22.98
C GLN A 29 -14.70 15.77 21.63
N LEU A 30 -13.37 15.88 21.60
CA LEU A 30 -12.57 15.61 20.40
C LEU A 30 -12.56 14.11 20.08
N ILE A 31 -12.39 13.25 21.09
CA ILE A 31 -12.41 11.79 20.95
C ILE A 31 -13.82 11.33 20.54
N GLU A 32 -14.89 11.84 21.18
CA GLU A 32 -16.26 11.55 20.77
C GLU A 32 -16.59 12.10 19.38
N ARG A 33 -16.05 13.26 18.98
CA ARG A 33 -16.18 13.78 17.61
C ARG A 33 -15.40 12.97 16.59
N THR A 34 -14.22 12.44 16.94
CA THR A 34 -13.45 11.54 16.06
C THR A 34 -14.12 10.16 15.97
N GLU A 35 -14.72 9.66 17.06
CA GLU A 35 -15.49 8.42 17.03
C GLU A 35 -16.87 8.58 16.36
N LEU A 36 -17.55 9.73 16.54
CA LEU A 36 -18.82 10.02 15.87
C LEU A 36 -18.64 10.34 14.35
N ASN A 37 -17.49 10.86 13.95
CA ASN A 37 -17.20 11.13 12.53
C ASN A 37 -16.74 9.88 11.75
N ASN A 38 -16.47 8.76 12.41
CA ASN A 38 -16.24 7.47 11.77
C ASN A 38 -17.59 6.75 11.48
N THR A 39 -18.63 7.49 11.13
CA THR A 39 -19.97 6.96 10.82
C THR A 39 -20.10 6.45 9.38
N ASN A 40 -19.00 6.37 8.62
CA ASN A 40 -19.03 5.65 7.36
C ASN A 40 -18.29 4.31 7.52
N PRO A 41 -18.98 3.22 7.96
CA PRO A 41 -18.37 1.90 8.16
C PRO A 41 -17.81 1.30 6.87
N LYS A 42 -17.90 2.03 5.76
CA LYS A 42 -17.49 1.61 4.43
C LYS A 42 -16.07 2.06 4.05
N ILE A 43 -15.47 2.97 4.83
CA ILE A 43 -14.06 3.36 4.68
C ILE A 43 -13.40 3.14 6.04
N TYR A 44 -12.40 2.27 6.10
CA TYR A 44 -11.78 1.85 7.35
C TYR A 44 -10.31 1.49 7.16
N LEU A 45 -9.57 1.51 8.26
CA LEU A 45 -8.19 1.05 8.31
C LEU A 45 -8.15 -0.47 8.46
N ASP A 46 -7.39 -1.14 7.63
CA ASP A 46 -7.20 -2.59 7.70
C ASP A 46 -6.45 -3.01 8.98
N GLU A 47 -6.45 -4.30 9.30
CA GLU A 47 -5.76 -4.87 10.46
C GLU A 47 -4.26 -4.57 10.49
N ASN A 48 -3.63 -4.41 9.33
CA ASN A 48 -2.22 -4.00 9.20
C ASN A 48 -1.93 -2.55 9.61
N LYS A 49 -2.97 -1.75 9.98
CA LYS A 49 -2.90 -0.35 10.42
C LYS A 49 -2.33 0.64 9.41
N VAL A 50 -2.24 0.27 8.16
CA VAL A 50 -1.71 1.11 7.06
C VAL A 50 -2.70 1.19 5.89
N THR A 51 -3.19 0.04 5.41
CA THR A 51 -4.07 -0.01 4.23
C THR A 51 -5.45 0.55 4.54
N VAL A 52 -5.93 1.49 3.70
CA VAL A 52 -7.27 2.06 3.79
C VAL A 52 -8.21 1.32 2.84
N LYS A 53 -9.20 0.63 3.39
CA LYS A 53 -10.18 -0.16 2.66
C LYS A 53 -11.54 0.53 2.54
N CYS A 54 -12.18 0.36 1.39
CA CYS A 54 -13.50 0.93 1.08
C CYS A 54 -14.35 0.04 0.14
N PRO A 55 -14.43 -1.29 0.36
CA PRO A 55 -15.04 -2.22 -0.59
C PRO A 55 -16.53 -1.92 -0.84
N GLU A 56 -17.25 -1.45 0.18
CA GLU A 56 -18.68 -1.16 0.11
C GLU A 56 -19.03 0.31 -0.15
N ALA A 57 -18.02 1.19 -0.11
CA ALA A 57 -18.26 2.61 -0.30
C ALA A 57 -18.49 2.96 -1.77
N LYS A 58 -19.32 3.97 -2.03
CA LYS A 58 -19.54 4.52 -3.37
C LYS A 58 -18.35 5.38 -3.80
N ILE A 59 -18.05 5.39 -5.10
CA ILE A 59 -17.06 6.32 -5.67
C ILE A 59 -17.48 7.76 -5.33
N GLY A 60 -16.50 8.58 -4.91
CA GLY A 60 -16.71 9.93 -4.42
C GLY A 60 -17.07 10.06 -2.94
N SER A 61 -17.36 8.92 -2.26
CA SER A 61 -17.54 8.96 -0.79
C SER A 61 -16.24 9.35 -0.11
N LYS A 62 -16.37 10.04 1.04
CA LYS A 62 -15.24 10.49 1.85
C LYS A 62 -15.33 9.92 3.26
N GLY A 63 -14.18 9.75 3.89
CA GLY A 63 -14.08 9.29 5.28
C GLY A 63 -12.78 9.76 5.93
N ILE A 64 -12.79 9.94 7.24
CA ILE A 64 -11.62 10.38 8.01
C ILE A 64 -10.92 9.16 8.60
N ILE A 65 -9.63 9.00 8.29
CA ILE A 65 -8.76 7.97 8.86
C ILE A 65 -7.53 8.67 9.46
N ASN A 66 -7.31 8.51 10.75
CA ASN A 66 -6.18 9.13 11.47
C ASN A 66 -6.08 10.66 11.28
N GLY A 67 -7.23 11.34 11.13
CA GLY A 67 -7.29 12.80 10.93
C GLY A 67 -7.19 13.26 9.49
N GLU A 68 -6.94 12.36 8.52
CA GLU A 68 -6.83 12.68 7.10
C GLU A 68 -8.10 12.27 6.34
N GLU A 69 -8.58 13.11 5.41
CA GLU A 69 -9.75 12.82 4.60
C GLU A 69 -9.38 11.96 3.37
N TYR A 70 -9.87 10.72 3.35
CA TYR A 70 -9.74 9.82 2.21
C TYR A 70 -10.96 9.89 1.29
N THR A 71 -10.73 9.87 -0.01
CA THR A 71 -11.78 9.84 -1.03
C THR A 71 -11.75 8.50 -1.78
N VAL A 72 -12.91 7.87 -1.93
CA VAL A 72 -13.07 6.63 -2.73
C VAL A 72 -13.05 6.98 -4.21
N ILE A 73 -12.14 6.38 -4.96
CA ILE A 73 -11.97 6.66 -6.39
C ILE A 73 -12.03 5.38 -7.24
N ASN A 74 -12.26 5.55 -8.53
CA ASN A 74 -12.10 4.51 -9.54
C ASN A 74 -10.75 4.64 -10.28
N GLU A 75 -10.49 3.70 -11.17
CA GLU A 75 -9.26 3.67 -11.97
C GLU A 75 -9.09 4.93 -12.84
N GLU A 76 -10.15 5.36 -13.52
CA GLU A 76 -10.14 6.55 -14.39
C GLU A 76 -9.70 7.80 -13.60
N LYS A 77 -10.39 8.08 -12.48
CA LYS A 77 -10.04 9.23 -11.64
C LYS A 77 -8.61 9.16 -11.10
N LEU A 78 -8.14 7.98 -10.71
CA LEU A 78 -6.76 7.82 -10.24
C LEU A 78 -5.75 8.14 -11.35
N ARG A 79 -5.98 7.66 -12.57
CA ARG A 79 -5.14 7.97 -13.73
C ARG A 79 -5.10 9.46 -14.04
N ASP A 80 -6.25 10.12 -14.00
CA ASP A 80 -6.35 11.58 -14.20
C ASP A 80 -5.55 12.34 -13.14
N MET A 81 -5.72 12.01 -11.86
CA MET A 81 -4.99 12.65 -10.76
C MET A 81 -3.48 12.51 -10.93
N ILE A 82 -2.99 11.31 -11.24
CA ILE A 82 -1.55 11.06 -11.47
C ILE A 82 -1.08 11.83 -12.71
N SER A 83 -1.89 11.86 -13.77
CA SER A 83 -1.55 12.58 -15.01
C SER A 83 -1.38 14.06 -14.78
N ASN A 84 -2.26 14.64 -13.96
CA ASN A 84 -2.27 16.06 -13.62
C ASN A 84 -1.27 16.42 -12.50
N GLY A 85 -0.58 15.44 -11.90
CA GLY A 85 0.34 15.65 -10.78
C GLY A 85 -0.35 15.98 -9.45
N GLU A 86 -1.63 15.63 -9.32
CA GLU A 86 -2.39 15.80 -8.08
C GLU A 86 -1.88 14.85 -6.98
N THR A 87 -2.22 15.17 -5.72
CA THR A 87 -1.91 14.25 -4.61
C THR A 87 -2.81 13.02 -4.66
N VAL A 88 -2.19 11.83 -4.53
CA VAL A 88 -2.88 10.53 -4.52
C VAL A 88 -2.64 9.76 -3.21
N GLN A 89 -2.09 10.45 -2.22
CA GLN A 89 -1.78 9.86 -0.91
C GLN A 89 -3.04 9.48 -0.13
N PHE A 90 -4.10 10.33 -0.21
CA PHE A 90 -5.33 10.18 0.57
C PHE A 90 -6.50 9.71 -0.29
N VAL A 91 -6.28 8.65 -1.07
CA VAL A 91 -7.32 8.01 -1.86
C VAL A 91 -7.51 6.56 -1.44
N CYS A 92 -8.75 6.08 -1.45
CA CYS A 92 -9.05 4.67 -1.25
C CYS A 92 -9.21 3.96 -2.60
N THR A 93 -8.40 2.92 -2.82
CA THR A 93 -8.22 2.25 -4.11
C THR A 93 -8.89 0.87 -4.19
N SER A 94 -9.72 0.47 -3.21
CA SER A 94 -10.37 -0.86 -3.19
C SER A 94 -11.25 -1.17 -4.41
N LYS A 95 -11.59 -0.16 -5.22
CA LYS A 95 -12.37 -0.33 -6.46
C LYS A 95 -11.51 -0.56 -7.69
N ILE A 96 -10.18 -0.61 -7.55
CA ILE A 96 -9.24 -0.68 -8.67
C ILE A 96 -8.73 -2.11 -8.82
N ASN A 97 -8.84 -2.67 -10.00
CA ASN A 97 -8.37 -4.01 -10.32
C ASN A 97 -7.24 -4.03 -11.36
N ASN A 98 -6.93 -2.89 -11.99
CA ASN A 98 -5.89 -2.78 -12.99
C ASN A 98 -5.03 -1.53 -12.77
N MET A 99 -3.74 -1.75 -12.46
CA MET A 99 -2.74 -0.70 -12.28
C MET A 99 -1.67 -0.73 -13.38
N ASN A 100 -1.98 -1.37 -14.53
CA ASN A 100 -1.05 -1.38 -15.67
C ASN A 100 -0.65 0.03 -16.06
N SER A 101 0.65 0.27 -16.17
CA SER A 101 1.25 1.54 -16.60
C SER A 101 0.78 2.78 -15.81
N LEU A 102 0.26 2.62 -14.60
CA LEU A 102 -0.39 3.69 -13.83
C LEU A 102 0.54 4.89 -13.56
N ILE A 103 1.80 4.63 -13.22
CA ILE A 103 2.83 5.63 -12.88
C ILE A 103 3.95 5.64 -13.94
N GLN A 104 3.71 5.03 -15.09
CA GLN A 104 4.67 4.94 -16.19
C GLN A 104 5.12 6.34 -16.64
N ASN A 105 6.45 6.51 -16.81
CA ASN A 105 7.10 7.75 -17.24
C ASN A 105 6.86 8.96 -16.31
N LYS A 106 6.47 8.72 -15.07
CA LYS A 106 6.35 9.78 -14.06
C LYS A 106 7.66 9.87 -13.26
N GLU A 107 8.70 10.38 -13.87
CA GLU A 107 10.08 10.40 -13.36
C GLU A 107 10.21 10.94 -11.94
N LYS A 108 9.44 11.99 -11.61
CA LYS A 108 9.48 12.66 -10.31
C LYS A 108 8.50 12.11 -9.27
N PHE A 109 7.69 11.13 -9.65
CA PHE A 109 6.70 10.58 -8.74
C PHE A 109 7.39 9.87 -7.57
N ASN A 110 7.11 10.33 -6.34
CA ASN A 110 7.56 9.72 -5.10
C ASN A 110 6.57 10.00 -3.96
N GLN A 111 5.27 9.99 -4.25
CA GLN A 111 4.23 10.14 -3.22
C GLN A 111 4.12 8.87 -2.38
N ASP A 112 3.72 9.04 -1.12
CA ASP A 112 3.43 7.90 -0.25
C ASP A 112 2.09 7.27 -0.66
N ILE A 113 2.17 6.03 -1.12
CA ILE A 113 1.04 5.22 -1.58
C ILE A 113 0.93 3.92 -0.79
N SER A 114 1.58 3.86 0.37
CA SER A 114 1.58 2.67 1.24
C SER A 114 0.18 2.29 1.72
N SER A 115 -0.72 3.28 1.85
CA SER A 115 -2.11 3.07 2.28
C SER A 115 -3.04 2.51 1.20
N TRP A 116 -2.61 2.39 -0.05
CA TRP A 116 -3.45 1.88 -1.12
C TRP A 116 -3.86 0.42 -0.88
N ASP A 117 -5.14 0.12 -1.05
CA ASP A 117 -5.65 -1.25 -1.09
C ASP A 117 -5.45 -1.83 -2.49
N THR A 118 -4.57 -2.81 -2.59
CA THR A 118 -4.21 -3.50 -3.83
C THR A 118 -4.81 -4.91 -3.92
N SER A 119 -5.61 -5.32 -2.93
CA SER A 119 -6.15 -6.67 -2.82
C SER A 119 -7.01 -7.13 -4.01
N ASN A 120 -7.60 -6.19 -4.77
CA ASN A 120 -8.35 -6.50 -5.98
C ASN A 120 -7.53 -6.38 -7.27
N VAL A 121 -6.25 -5.98 -7.19
CA VAL A 121 -5.42 -5.73 -8.37
C VAL A 121 -4.94 -7.04 -8.98
N THR A 122 -5.18 -7.21 -10.28
CA THR A 122 -4.76 -8.39 -11.04
C THR A 122 -3.61 -8.11 -12.01
N ASN A 123 -3.36 -6.84 -12.32
CA ASN A 123 -2.38 -6.44 -13.32
C ASN A 123 -1.59 -5.21 -12.84
N MET A 124 -0.28 -5.40 -12.64
CA MET A 124 0.69 -4.35 -12.28
C MET A 124 1.78 -4.17 -13.35
N ARG A 125 1.55 -4.65 -14.58
CA ARG A 125 2.51 -4.52 -15.68
C ARG A 125 2.93 -3.08 -15.87
N ARG A 126 4.25 -2.81 -15.90
CA ARG A 126 4.85 -1.48 -16.10
C ARG A 126 4.34 -0.38 -15.16
N MET A 127 3.81 -0.75 -13.99
CA MET A 127 3.21 0.24 -13.08
C MET A 127 4.17 1.37 -12.74
N PHE A 128 5.44 1.09 -12.47
CA PHE A 128 6.49 2.06 -12.15
C PHE A 128 7.57 2.14 -13.25
N PHE A 129 7.24 1.74 -14.48
CA PHE A 129 8.16 1.81 -15.60
C PHE A 129 8.65 3.25 -15.79
N TYR A 130 9.98 3.47 -15.73
CA TYR A 130 10.61 4.78 -15.86
C TYR A 130 10.14 5.82 -14.79
N ALA A 131 9.76 5.34 -13.59
CA ALA A 131 9.49 6.16 -12.41
C ALA A 131 10.81 6.33 -11.62
N LEU A 132 11.71 7.17 -12.13
CA LEU A 132 13.12 7.24 -11.73
C LEU A 132 13.34 7.48 -10.23
N ASN A 133 12.46 8.30 -9.61
CA ASN A 133 12.61 8.73 -8.22
C ASN A 133 11.76 7.94 -7.22
N PHE A 134 10.92 7.01 -7.70
CA PHE A 134 10.03 6.27 -6.81
C PHE A 134 10.82 5.37 -5.87
N ASN A 135 10.66 5.60 -4.56
CA ASN A 135 11.26 4.77 -3.50
C ASN A 135 10.44 4.81 -2.20
N LYS A 136 9.10 4.75 -2.30
CA LYS A 136 8.22 4.63 -1.12
C LYS A 136 7.90 3.18 -0.83
N SER A 137 7.68 2.86 0.46
CA SER A 137 7.35 1.52 0.88
C SER A 137 6.02 1.05 0.28
N ILE A 138 6.04 -0.18 -0.23
CA ILE A 138 4.88 -0.93 -0.72
C ILE A 138 4.88 -2.34 -0.09
N GLU A 139 5.61 -2.52 1.00
CA GLU A 139 5.80 -3.81 1.70
C GLU A 139 4.47 -4.46 2.11
N LEU A 140 3.47 -3.64 2.48
CA LEU A 140 2.18 -4.10 2.97
C LEU A 140 1.10 -4.21 1.87
N TRP A 141 1.47 -4.06 0.61
CA TRP A 141 0.54 -4.29 -0.49
C TRP A 141 0.16 -5.76 -0.60
N ASP A 142 -1.14 -6.02 -0.69
CA ASP A 142 -1.66 -7.35 -1.00
C ASP A 142 -1.54 -7.59 -2.51
N THR A 143 -0.59 -8.44 -2.89
CA THR A 143 -0.33 -8.82 -4.27
C THR A 143 -0.86 -10.22 -4.62
N SER A 144 -1.61 -10.84 -3.72
CA SER A 144 -2.09 -12.21 -3.84
C SER A 144 -2.95 -12.49 -5.08
N ASN A 145 -3.61 -11.47 -5.63
CA ASN A 145 -4.41 -11.58 -6.85
C ASN A 145 -3.68 -11.18 -8.13
N VAL A 146 -2.44 -10.68 -8.02
CA VAL A 146 -1.69 -10.19 -9.19
C VAL A 146 -1.21 -11.34 -10.07
N LYS A 147 -1.42 -11.21 -11.37
CA LYS A 147 -1.05 -12.21 -12.40
C LYS A 147 0.08 -11.74 -13.30
N ASP A 148 0.23 -10.44 -13.51
CA ASP A 148 1.19 -9.85 -14.43
C ASP A 148 1.97 -8.71 -13.76
N MET A 149 3.30 -8.91 -13.63
CA MET A 149 4.25 -7.92 -13.10
C MET A 149 5.35 -7.57 -14.11
N ARG A 150 5.15 -7.83 -15.41
CA ARG A 150 6.16 -7.53 -16.44
C ARG A 150 6.58 -6.07 -16.44
N GLY A 151 7.88 -5.84 -16.37
CA GLY A 151 8.46 -4.50 -16.41
C GLY A 151 8.02 -3.57 -15.29
N MET A 152 7.51 -4.11 -14.16
CA MET A 152 6.90 -3.28 -13.10
C MET A 152 7.83 -2.17 -12.62
N PHE A 153 9.13 -2.45 -12.48
CA PHE A 153 10.15 -1.51 -12.00
C PHE A 153 11.27 -1.25 -13.04
N THR A 154 11.06 -1.56 -14.31
CA THR A 154 12.05 -1.27 -15.36
C THR A 154 12.40 0.22 -15.34
N TYR A 155 13.70 0.54 -15.27
CA TYR A 155 14.23 1.91 -15.12
C TYR A 155 13.76 2.65 -13.86
N ALA A 156 13.31 1.97 -12.81
CA ALA A 156 13.03 2.59 -11.52
C ALA A 156 14.33 2.74 -10.71
N TYR A 157 15.18 3.69 -11.11
CA TYR A 157 16.57 3.79 -10.64
C TYR A 157 16.72 3.90 -9.13
N SER A 158 15.81 4.60 -8.46
CA SER A 158 15.88 4.82 -7.00
C SER A 158 15.23 3.71 -6.17
N PHE A 159 14.43 2.83 -6.81
CA PHE A 159 13.63 1.86 -6.07
C PHE A 159 14.51 0.80 -5.40
N ASN A 160 14.42 0.71 -4.07
CA ASN A 160 15.09 -0.32 -3.27
C ASN A 160 14.32 -0.66 -1.98
N GLN A 161 12.99 -0.69 -2.03
CA GLN A 161 12.17 -1.06 -0.87
C GLN A 161 12.05 -2.57 -0.73
N ASP A 162 11.94 -3.04 0.54
CA ASP A 162 11.73 -4.46 0.82
C ASP A 162 10.35 -4.90 0.30
N ILE A 163 10.37 -5.83 -0.64
CA ILE A 163 9.20 -6.50 -1.21
C ILE A 163 9.31 -8.03 -1.10
N GLY A 164 10.27 -8.51 -0.30
CA GLY A 164 10.52 -9.95 -0.13
C GLY A 164 9.36 -10.73 0.49
N ARG A 165 8.40 -10.02 1.12
CA ARG A 165 7.19 -10.61 1.71
C ARG A 165 5.96 -10.53 0.81
N CYS A 166 6.06 -9.89 -0.36
CA CYS A 166 4.94 -9.82 -1.29
C CYS A 166 4.51 -11.22 -1.73
N GLU A 167 3.19 -11.47 -1.72
CA GLU A 167 2.64 -12.72 -2.21
C GLU A 167 2.62 -12.74 -3.74
N VAL A 168 3.42 -13.60 -4.35
CA VAL A 168 3.60 -13.67 -5.81
C VAL A 168 3.23 -15.02 -6.41
N SER A 169 2.66 -15.95 -5.63
CA SER A 169 2.33 -17.32 -6.07
C SER A 169 1.32 -17.36 -7.23
N ASN A 170 0.55 -16.29 -7.42
CA ASN A 170 -0.38 -16.17 -8.54
C ASN A 170 0.21 -15.50 -9.77
N VAL A 171 1.42 -14.92 -9.66
CA VAL A 171 2.07 -14.27 -10.79
C VAL A 171 2.59 -15.30 -11.78
N ASN A 172 2.30 -15.08 -13.05
CA ASN A 172 2.71 -15.95 -14.15
C ASN A 172 3.64 -15.25 -15.15
N SER A 173 3.93 -13.97 -14.96
CA SER A 173 4.84 -13.23 -15.84
C SER A 173 5.55 -12.09 -15.10
N MET A 174 6.91 -12.10 -15.14
CA MET A 174 7.81 -11.11 -14.50
C MET A 174 8.97 -10.70 -15.44
N SER A 175 8.85 -10.84 -16.77
CA SER A 175 9.93 -10.42 -17.67
C SER A 175 10.26 -8.94 -17.49
N SER A 176 11.55 -8.61 -17.53
CA SER A 176 12.08 -7.25 -17.34
C SER A 176 11.67 -6.56 -16.03
N MET A 177 11.25 -7.30 -14.98
CA MET A 177 10.64 -6.68 -13.80
C MET A 177 11.56 -5.65 -13.13
N PHE A 178 12.86 -5.94 -13.04
CA PHE A 178 13.88 -5.05 -12.44
C PHE A 178 14.97 -4.64 -13.45
N GLU A 179 14.69 -4.74 -14.73
CA GLU A 179 15.64 -4.34 -15.77
C GLU A 179 16.01 -2.86 -15.59
N TYR A 180 17.33 -2.55 -15.54
CA TYR A 180 17.87 -1.21 -15.24
C TYR A 180 17.41 -0.59 -13.90
N SER A 181 17.02 -1.39 -12.91
CA SER A 181 16.73 -0.89 -11.55
C SER A 181 18.05 -0.81 -10.75
N GLU A 182 18.81 0.24 -10.96
CA GLU A 182 20.20 0.36 -10.54
C GLU A 182 20.42 0.35 -9.02
N SER A 183 19.41 0.65 -8.21
CA SER A 183 19.50 0.61 -6.75
C SER A 183 18.96 -0.68 -6.14
N PHE A 184 18.16 -1.48 -6.88
CA PHE A 184 17.41 -2.58 -6.32
C PHE A 184 18.29 -3.79 -5.99
N ASN A 185 18.37 -4.16 -4.70
CA ASN A 185 19.08 -5.36 -4.22
C ASN A 185 18.41 -5.97 -2.97
N GLN A 186 17.07 -6.11 -2.98
CA GLN A 186 16.36 -6.74 -1.87
C GLN A 186 16.30 -8.25 -2.02
N ASN A 187 16.13 -8.95 -0.90
CA ASN A 187 16.07 -10.40 -0.88
C ASN A 187 14.70 -10.92 -1.33
N LEU A 188 14.65 -11.62 -2.45
CA LEU A 188 13.46 -12.22 -3.04
C LEU A 188 13.44 -13.75 -2.90
N SER A 189 14.37 -14.35 -2.15
CA SER A 189 14.49 -15.81 -2.03
C SER A 189 13.24 -16.47 -1.43
N ASN A 190 12.41 -15.72 -0.71
CA ASN A 190 11.15 -16.20 -0.14
C ASN A 190 9.96 -16.15 -1.10
N TRP A 191 10.13 -15.65 -2.33
CA TRP A 191 9.03 -15.64 -3.29
C TRP A 191 8.65 -17.02 -3.77
N CYS A 192 7.37 -17.38 -3.65
CA CYS A 192 6.80 -18.57 -4.28
C CYS A 192 6.56 -18.30 -5.76
N VAL A 193 7.39 -18.83 -6.63
CA VAL A 193 7.35 -18.62 -8.09
C VAL A 193 7.13 -19.93 -8.86
N SER A 194 6.35 -20.84 -8.30
CA SER A 194 6.09 -22.19 -8.86
C SER A 194 5.46 -22.15 -10.26
N LYS A 195 4.77 -21.06 -10.62
CA LYS A 195 4.18 -20.85 -11.95
C LYS A 195 5.19 -20.37 -12.99
N ILE A 196 6.37 -19.90 -12.57
CA ILE A 196 7.42 -19.37 -13.44
C ILE A 196 8.60 -20.32 -13.41
N LYS A 197 8.62 -21.31 -14.32
CA LYS A 197 9.54 -22.45 -14.26
C LYS A 197 11.00 -22.07 -14.47
N PHE A 198 11.29 -20.99 -15.17
CA PHE A 198 12.64 -20.53 -15.51
C PHE A 198 12.74 -19.04 -15.25
N GLU A 199 13.97 -18.55 -15.04
CA GLU A 199 14.21 -17.12 -14.92
C GLU A 199 13.61 -16.37 -16.12
N PRO A 200 12.74 -15.37 -15.86
CA PRO A 200 12.12 -14.63 -16.94
C PRO A 200 13.15 -13.80 -17.72
N GLU A 201 12.91 -13.63 -19.00
CA GLU A 201 13.75 -12.83 -19.88
C GLU A 201 13.96 -11.42 -19.28
N HIS A 202 15.22 -10.98 -19.22
CA HIS A 202 15.66 -9.69 -18.70
C HIS A 202 15.20 -9.38 -17.28
N PHE A 203 14.86 -10.36 -16.45
CA PHE A 203 14.29 -10.15 -15.10
C PHE A 203 15.02 -9.06 -14.32
N SER A 204 16.36 -9.08 -14.29
CA SER A 204 17.18 -8.16 -13.52
C SER A 204 18.42 -7.66 -14.28
N VAL A 205 18.37 -7.65 -15.62
CA VAL A 205 19.48 -7.15 -16.46
C VAL A 205 19.80 -5.71 -16.08
N SER A 206 21.07 -5.41 -15.88
CA SER A 206 21.55 -4.07 -15.48
C SER A 206 20.95 -3.52 -14.20
N SER A 207 20.45 -4.39 -13.31
CA SER A 207 20.07 -4.02 -11.94
C SER A 207 21.21 -4.34 -10.96
N ARG A 208 21.05 -3.91 -9.70
CA ARG A 208 21.96 -4.31 -8.61
C ARG A 208 21.60 -5.65 -7.95
N LEU A 209 20.51 -6.29 -8.37
CA LEU A 209 20.01 -7.51 -7.75
C LEU A 209 21.05 -8.64 -7.88
N GLU A 210 21.59 -9.06 -6.77
CA GLU A 210 22.56 -10.16 -6.72
C GLU A 210 21.83 -11.50 -6.89
N LYS A 211 22.45 -12.45 -7.61
CA LYS A 211 21.87 -13.79 -7.88
C LYS A 211 21.45 -14.53 -6.61
N LYS A 212 22.15 -14.36 -5.49
CA LYS A 212 21.80 -14.97 -4.20
C LYS A 212 20.46 -14.46 -3.65
N ASN A 213 20.02 -13.30 -4.07
CA ASN A 213 18.76 -12.67 -3.68
C ASN A 213 17.59 -13.02 -4.62
N ASN A 214 17.84 -13.71 -5.72
CA ASN A 214 16.79 -14.16 -6.64
C ASN A 214 15.92 -15.25 -5.99
N PRO A 215 14.66 -15.38 -6.38
CA PRO A 215 13.86 -16.55 -6.03
C PRO A 215 14.40 -17.81 -6.70
N VAL A 216 14.09 -18.99 -6.16
CA VAL A 216 14.37 -20.27 -6.82
C VAL A 216 13.24 -20.56 -7.81
N TRP A 217 13.51 -20.32 -9.08
CA TRP A 217 12.49 -20.41 -10.14
C TRP A 217 11.83 -21.78 -10.22
N GLY A 218 10.50 -21.78 -10.40
CA GLY A 218 9.69 -23.00 -10.45
C GLY A 218 9.36 -23.62 -9.11
N THR A 219 9.70 -22.95 -7.98
CA THR A 219 9.50 -23.48 -6.64
C THR A 219 8.74 -22.50 -5.72
N CYS A 220 8.34 -23.01 -4.57
CA CYS A 220 7.97 -22.22 -3.42
C CYS A 220 8.95 -22.57 -2.27
N PRO A 221 9.38 -21.58 -1.48
CA PRO A 221 10.07 -21.86 -0.20
C PRO A 221 9.17 -22.68 0.74
N ASP A 222 9.78 -23.50 1.59
CA ASP A 222 9.10 -24.27 2.64
C ASP A 222 8.58 -23.37 3.77
#